data_e79f54e6252908ffc2379c7bc3e4acfb
#
_entry.id   e79f54e6252908ffc2379c7bc3e4acfb
#
_cell.length_a   1.000
_cell.length_b   1.000
_cell.length_c   1.000
_cell.angle_alpha   90.00
_cell.angle_beta   90.00
_cell.angle_gamma   90.00
#
_symmetry.space_group_name_H-M   'P 1'
#
loop_
_entity.id
_entity.type
_entity.pdbx_description
1 polymer ?
#
loop_
_entity_poly.entity_id
_entity_poly.type
_entity_poly.pdbx_seq_one_letter_code
_entity_poly.pdbx_strand_id
1 'polypeptide(L)'
;MQDTVDAIPNTLFGKEDLKLYVSNKAAKLYIRALGGFGAAGLGGSGSDAKGTQWYNNGSLTFGGIPIFVARGMSDNTMVAAETSNLFFGTGLLSDYNEVRVIDQTPIDGSQNVRIVMRFTAAVQIGICANVVYYAG
;
A
#
# COMPACT_ATOMS: atom_id res chain seq x y z
N MET A 1 -3.67 11.12 9.75
CA MET A 1 -4.64 10.01 9.63
C MET A 1 -6.06 10.46 9.94
N GLN A 2 -6.29 11.16 11.03
CA GLN A 2 -7.63 11.61 11.36
C GLN A 2 -8.21 12.50 10.25
N ASP A 3 -7.49 13.52 9.82
CA ASP A 3 -7.93 14.42 8.74
C ASP A 3 -8.24 13.68 7.43
N THR A 4 -7.53 12.59 7.16
CA THR A 4 -7.80 11.76 5.98
C THR A 4 -9.10 10.98 6.13
N VAL A 5 -9.38 10.46 7.32
CA VAL A 5 -10.62 9.73 7.61
C VAL A 5 -11.82 10.68 7.66
N ASP A 6 -11.65 11.86 8.25
CA ASP A 6 -12.72 12.88 8.33
C ASP A 6 -13.09 13.42 6.94
N ALA A 7 -12.15 13.38 5.98
CA ALA A 7 -12.41 13.76 4.60
C ALA A 7 -13.11 12.67 3.76
N ILE A 8 -13.29 11.47 4.30
CA ILE A 8 -13.97 10.39 3.58
C ILE A 8 -15.46 10.71 3.45
N PRO A 9 -16.02 10.67 2.24
CA PRO A 9 -17.45 10.84 2.04
C PRO A 9 -18.28 9.84 2.85
N ASN A 10 -19.38 10.29 3.44
CA ASN A 10 -20.25 9.43 4.24
C ASN A 10 -20.79 8.21 3.46
N THR A 11 -20.86 8.30 2.14
CA THR A 11 -21.29 7.21 1.27
C THR A 11 -20.27 6.06 1.17
N LEU A 12 -19.03 6.33 1.51
CA LEU A 12 -17.93 5.36 1.48
C LEU A 12 -17.63 4.80 2.87
N PHE A 13 -17.90 5.59 3.90
CA PHE A 13 -17.62 5.19 5.26
C PHE A 13 -18.45 3.97 5.66
N GLY A 14 -17.78 2.93 6.18
CA GLY A 14 -18.41 1.67 6.57
C GLY A 14 -18.49 0.61 5.48
N LYS A 15 -18.01 0.86 4.27
CA LYS A 15 -17.89 -0.18 3.25
C LYS A 15 -16.73 -1.13 3.57
N GLU A 16 -16.94 -2.42 3.38
CA GLU A 16 -15.93 -3.46 3.66
C GLU A 16 -14.69 -3.35 2.75
N ASP A 17 -14.87 -2.79 1.56
CA ASP A 17 -13.81 -2.65 0.54
C ASP A 17 -12.96 -1.38 0.71
N LEU A 18 -13.37 -0.49 1.61
CA LEU A 18 -12.62 0.72 1.91
C LEU A 18 -11.34 0.39 2.67
N LYS A 19 -10.20 0.85 2.15
CA LYS A 19 -8.88 0.69 2.77
C LYS A 19 -8.13 1.99 2.86
N LEU A 20 -7.33 2.10 3.89
CA LEU A 20 -6.41 3.21 4.07
C LEU A 20 -5.00 2.77 3.68
N TYR A 21 -4.53 3.25 2.53
CA TYR A 21 -3.17 3.03 2.06
C TYR A 21 -2.26 4.08 2.67
N VAL A 22 -1.22 3.65 3.34
CA VAL A 22 -0.30 4.56 4.05
C VAL A 22 1.14 4.30 3.65
N SER A 23 1.96 5.36 3.67
CA SER A 23 3.40 5.23 3.47
C SER A 23 4.06 4.53 4.66
N ASN A 24 5.23 3.93 4.43
CA ASN A 24 6.01 3.26 5.48
C ASN A 24 6.28 4.16 6.69
N LYS A 25 6.55 5.44 6.46
CA LYS A 25 6.85 6.40 7.52
C LYS A 25 5.60 6.68 8.37
N ALA A 26 4.46 6.91 7.72
CA ALA A 26 3.19 7.13 8.41
C ALA A 26 2.77 5.91 9.23
N ALA A 27 2.94 4.70 8.69
CA ALA A 27 2.68 3.46 9.40
C ALA A 27 3.57 3.31 10.65
N LYS A 28 4.87 3.56 10.54
CA LYS A 28 5.80 3.52 11.67
C LYS A 28 5.43 4.52 12.76
N LEU A 29 5.04 5.73 12.39
CA LEU A 29 4.61 6.75 13.35
C LEU A 29 3.32 6.33 14.06
N TYR A 30 2.38 5.75 13.33
CA TYR A 30 1.14 5.25 13.89
C TYR A 30 1.38 4.10 14.88
N ILE A 31 2.22 3.14 14.52
CA ILE A 31 2.60 2.02 15.39
C ILE A 31 3.28 2.53 16.67
N ARG A 32 4.15 3.53 16.55
CA ARG A 32 4.77 4.16 17.74
C ARG A 32 3.74 4.83 18.62
N ALA A 33 2.76 5.50 18.03
CA ALA A 33 1.67 6.13 18.77
C ALA A 33 0.81 5.08 19.51
N LEU A 34 0.51 3.95 18.87
CA LEU A 34 -0.20 2.83 19.49
C LEU A 34 0.63 2.10 20.54
N GLY A 35 1.93 1.94 20.29
CA GLY A 35 2.86 1.24 21.18
C GLY A 35 3.18 1.97 22.48
N GLY A 36 2.52 3.10 22.73
CA GLY A 36 2.45 3.70 24.05
C GLY A 36 3.72 4.37 24.54
N PHE A 37 4.49 5.01 23.68
CA PHE A 37 5.50 5.96 24.18
C PHE A 37 4.90 7.09 25.01
N GLY A 38 3.57 7.27 24.95
CA GLY A 38 2.81 8.19 25.79
C GLY A 38 1.96 7.53 26.85
N ALA A 39 1.77 6.23 26.81
CA ALA A 39 0.83 5.52 27.69
C ALA A 39 1.47 5.01 29.00
N ALA A 40 2.74 5.26 29.21
CA ALA A 40 3.40 4.93 30.48
C ALA A 40 2.76 5.63 31.69
N GLY A 41 1.86 6.61 31.47
CA GLY A 41 1.09 7.27 32.50
C GLY A 41 -0.39 6.91 32.57
N LEU A 42 -0.92 6.17 31.65
CA LEU A 42 -2.35 5.88 31.53
C LEU A 42 -2.67 4.41 31.87
N GLY A 43 -2.19 3.95 33.03
CA GLY A 43 -2.60 2.68 33.55
C GLY A 43 -2.55 1.57 32.52
N GLY A 44 -1.40 1.24 32.18
CA GLY A 44 -0.89 0.32 31.22
C GLY A 44 -1.57 -1.01 30.95
N SER A 45 -2.83 -1.17 31.22
CA SER A 45 -3.54 -2.38 30.83
C SER A 45 -3.71 -2.51 29.30
N GLY A 46 -3.42 -1.45 28.58
CA GLY A 46 -3.36 -1.49 27.12
C GLY A 46 -1.94 -1.61 26.58
N SER A 47 -0.95 -1.52 27.44
CA SER A 47 0.47 -1.53 27.08
C SER A 47 1.03 -2.94 26.88
N ASP A 48 0.28 -3.92 27.28
CA ASP A 48 0.63 -5.28 26.95
C ASP A 48 0.67 -5.39 25.45
N ALA A 49 1.81 -5.27 24.89
CA ALA A 49 2.25 -5.72 23.58
C ALA A 49 1.18 -5.92 22.46
N LYS A 50 -0.09 -5.69 22.77
CA LYS A 50 -1.22 -5.90 21.86
C LYS A 50 -1.12 -5.02 20.60
N GLY A 51 -0.64 -3.80 20.75
CA GLY A 51 -0.39 -2.93 19.60
C GLY A 51 0.67 -3.50 18.66
N THR A 52 1.73 -4.07 19.20
CA THR A 52 2.77 -4.76 18.43
C THR A 52 2.31 -6.11 17.91
N GLN A 53 1.48 -6.82 18.66
CA GLN A 53 0.87 -8.07 18.20
C GLN A 53 -0.10 -7.85 17.05
N TRP A 54 -0.86 -6.79 17.06
CA TRP A 54 -1.76 -6.45 15.96
C TRP A 54 -1.00 -6.14 14.67
N TYR A 55 0.14 -5.51 14.78
CA TYR A 55 1.00 -5.28 13.62
C TYR A 55 1.55 -6.59 13.06
N ASN A 56 2.01 -7.48 13.91
CA ASN A 56 2.54 -8.79 13.50
C ASN A 56 1.47 -9.69 12.87
N ASN A 57 0.20 -9.54 13.28
CA ASN A 57 -0.93 -10.26 12.70
C ASN A 57 -1.49 -9.58 11.43
N GLY A 58 -0.89 -8.51 10.95
CA GLY A 58 -1.27 -7.87 9.70
C GLY A 58 -2.59 -7.09 9.71
N SER A 59 -3.25 -6.97 10.87
CA SER A 59 -4.54 -6.29 10.99
C SER A 59 -4.42 -4.93 11.67
N LEU A 60 -3.70 -4.01 11.05
CA LEU A 60 -3.67 -2.64 11.51
C LEU A 60 -4.94 -1.92 11.04
N THR A 61 -5.67 -1.30 11.97
CA THR A 61 -6.90 -0.56 11.67
C THR A 61 -6.87 0.84 12.27
N PHE A 62 -7.54 1.78 11.63
CA PHE A 62 -7.78 3.11 12.16
C PHE A 62 -9.24 3.50 11.95
N GLY A 63 -9.97 3.80 13.03
CA GLY A 63 -11.39 4.12 12.94
C GLY A 63 -12.26 3.01 12.30
N GLY A 64 -11.88 1.75 12.46
CA GLY A 64 -12.56 0.61 11.83
C GLY A 64 -12.16 0.33 10.38
N ILE A 65 -11.32 1.19 9.77
CA ILE A 65 -10.85 1.02 8.40
C ILE A 65 -9.51 0.25 8.41
N PRO A 66 -9.38 -0.84 7.64
CA PRO A 66 -8.13 -1.58 7.57
C PRO A 66 -7.03 -0.74 6.89
N ILE A 67 -5.85 -0.76 7.49
CA ILE A 67 -4.67 -0.05 6.97
C ILE A 67 -3.82 -1.00 6.13
N PHE A 68 -3.46 -0.56 4.94
CA PHE A 68 -2.52 -1.23 4.06
C PHE A 68 -1.26 -0.38 3.88
N VAL A 69 -0.10 -0.96 4.20
CA VAL A 69 1.18 -0.27 4.04
C VAL A 69 1.67 -0.40 2.61
N ALA A 70 1.60 0.69 1.86
CA ALA A 70 2.04 0.75 0.47
C ALA A 70 3.50 1.23 0.39
N ARG A 71 4.40 0.32 0.05
CA ARG A 71 5.85 0.57 0.07
C ARG A 71 6.34 1.55 -1.00
N GLY A 72 5.58 1.72 -2.07
CA GLY A 72 5.91 2.63 -3.17
C GLY A 72 5.43 4.07 -2.98
N MET A 73 4.75 4.37 -1.88
CA MET A 73 4.25 5.72 -1.62
C MET A 73 5.34 6.63 -1.06
N SER A 74 5.27 7.90 -1.45
CA SER A 74 6.11 8.96 -0.88
C SER A 74 5.90 9.09 0.62
N ASP A 75 6.91 9.56 1.33
CA ASP A 75 6.83 9.76 2.78
C ASP A 75 5.69 10.72 3.16
N ASN A 76 5.04 10.44 4.28
CA ASN A 76 3.91 11.20 4.83
C ASN A 76 2.68 11.28 3.92
N THR A 77 2.55 10.41 2.92
CA THR A 77 1.36 10.33 2.08
C THR A 77 0.41 9.23 2.55
N MET A 78 -0.87 9.47 2.36
CA MET A 78 -1.96 8.52 2.67
C MET A 78 -3.04 8.63 1.61
N VAL A 79 -3.66 7.50 1.28
CA VAL A 79 -4.77 7.42 0.33
C VAL A 79 -5.87 6.56 0.95
N ALA A 80 -7.08 7.09 1.02
CA ALA A 80 -8.26 6.31 1.33
C ALA A 80 -9.02 6.03 0.04
N ALA A 81 -9.21 4.77 -0.29
CA ALA A 81 -9.91 4.35 -1.50
C ALA A 81 -10.55 2.97 -1.34
N GLU A 82 -11.61 2.74 -2.09
CA GLU A 82 -12.15 1.39 -2.29
C GLU A 82 -11.21 0.59 -3.20
N THR A 83 -10.91 -0.65 -2.84
CA THR A 83 -10.06 -1.53 -3.65
C THR A 83 -10.66 -1.77 -5.04
N SER A 84 -11.99 -1.87 -5.12
CA SER A 84 -12.75 -2.03 -6.38
C SER A 84 -12.67 -0.81 -7.30
N ASN A 85 -12.30 0.37 -6.77
CA ASN A 85 -12.14 1.60 -7.54
C ASN A 85 -10.73 1.77 -8.12
N LEU A 86 -9.81 0.87 -7.78
CA LEU A 86 -8.43 0.87 -8.27
C LEU A 86 -8.26 -0.23 -9.32
N PHE A 87 -8.01 0.18 -10.55
CA PHE A 87 -7.87 -0.74 -11.67
C PHE A 87 -6.40 -0.92 -12.04
N PHE A 88 -5.99 -2.16 -12.19
CA PHE A 88 -4.71 -2.51 -12.76
C PHE A 88 -4.93 -3.08 -14.15
N GLY A 89 -4.39 -2.42 -15.16
CA GLY A 89 -4.45 -2.84 -16.55
C GLY A 89 -3.11 -3.38 -17.02
N THR A 90 -3.15 -4.48 -17.74
CA THR A 90 -2.01 -5.02 -18.47
C THR A 90 -2.35 -5.06 -19.93
N GLY A 91 -1.32 -5.15 -20.79
CA GLY A 91 -1.52 -5.46 -22.21
C GLY A 91 -2.11 -6.85 -22.43
N LEU A 92 -1.94 -7.37 -23.62
CA LEU A 92 -2.31 -8.74 -23.93
C LEU A 92 -1.60 -9.70 -22.98
N LEU A 93 -2.26 -10.81 -22.63
CA LEU A 93 -1.66 -11.85 -21.77
C LEU A 93 -0.30 -12.35 -22.28
N SER A 94 -0.08 -12.27 -23.60
CA SER A 94 1.21 -12.57 -24.24
C SER A 94 2.31 -11.56 -23.92
N ASP A 95 1.94 -10.31 -23.66
CA ASP A 95 2.92 -9.25 -23.36
C ASP A 95 3.27 -9.18 -21.86
N TYR A 96 2.46 -9.81 -21.02
CA TYR A 96 2.64 -9.81 -19.59
C TYR A 96 3.92 -10.56 -19.15
N ASN A 97 4.31 -11.58 -19.92
CA ASN A 97 5.44 -12.46 -19.61
C ASN A 97 6.40 -12.65 -20.80
N GLU A 98 6.59 -11.64 -21.64
CA GLU A 98 7.58 -11.76 -22.72
C GLU A 98 8.99 -11.73 -22.11
N VAL A 99 9.56 -12.90 -21.93
CA VAL A 99 10.96 -13.10 -21.55
C VAL A 99 11.69 -13.72 -22.73
N ARG A 100 12.67 -13.00 -23.26
CA ARG A 100 13.57 -13.53 -24.31
C ARG A 100 14.97 -13.69 -23.75
N VAL A 101 15.48 -14.87 -23.88
CA VAL A 101 16.88 -15.21 -23.59
C VAL A 101 17.63 -15.24 -24.91
N ILE A 102 18.60 -14.36 -25.08
CA ILE A 102 19.42 -14.25 -26.27
C ILE A 102 20.84 -14.67 -25.91
N ASP A 103 21.29 -15.76 -26.49
CA ASP A 103 22.70 -16.15 -26.43
C ASP A 103 23.50 -15.29 -27.41
N GLN A 104 24.51 -14.60 -26.93
CA GLN A 104 25.37 -13.74 -27.74
C GLN A 104 26.58 -14.49 -28.33
N THR A 105 26.80 -15.72 -27.93
CA THR A 105 27.91 -16.53 -28.41
C THR A 105 27.99 -16.59 -29.94
N PRO A 106 26.88 -16.82 -30.69
CA PRO A 106 26.92 -16.84 -32.16
C PRO A 106 27.06 -15.48 -32.81
N ILE A 107 26.89 -14.37 -32.06
CA ILE A 107 26.89 -13.01 -32.58
C ILE A 107 28.28 -12.37 -32.48
N ASP A 108 28.91 -12.47 -31.31
CA ASP A 108 30.18 -11.80 -31.01
C ASP A 108 31.25 -12.75 -30.39
N GLY A 109 30.95 -14.04 -30.28
CA GLY A 109 31.83 -15.03 -29.65
C GLY A 109 31.96 -14.88 -28.13
N SER A 110 31.19 -13.98 -27.50
CA SER A 110 31.19 -13.83 -26.05
C SER A 110 30.31 -14.88 -25.39
N GLN A 111 30.70 -15.35 -24.20
CA GLN A 111 29.85 -16.24 -23.38
C GLN A 111 28.81 -15.48 -22.58
N ASN A 112 28.25 -14.40 -23.17
CA ASN A 112 27.28 -13.56 -22.52
C ASN A 112 25.85 -13.97 -22.94
N VAL A 113 24.96 -13.98 -21.95
CA VAL A 113 23.52 -14.19 -22.17
C VAL A 113 22.78 -12.89 -21.86
N ARG A 114 22.00 -12.41 -22.82
CA ARG A 114 21.16 -11.23 -22.67
C ARG A 114 19.72 -11.64 -22.40
N ILE A 115 19.18 -11.23 -21.26
CA ILE A 115 17.79 -11.45 -20.92
C ILE A 115 17.04 -10.14 -21.17
N VAL A 116 16.03 -10.19 -22.02
CA VAL A 116 15.15 -9.05 -22.31
C VAL A 116 13.75 -9.39 -21.80
N MET A 117 13.25 -8.56 -20.91
CA MET A 117 11.87 -8.65 -20.41
C MET A 117 11.11 -7.40 -20.86
N ARG A 118 9.90 -7.59 -21.36
CA ARG A 118 8.98 -6.51 -21.70
C ARG A 118 7.63 -6.80 -21.07
N PHE A 119 7.06 -5.79 -20.46
CA PHE A 119 5.69 -5.84 -19.96
C PHE A 119 5.05 -4.45 -20.06
N THR A 120 3.74 -4.44 -20.22
CA THR A 120 2.93 -3.22 -20.17
C THR A 120 2.04 -3.30 -18.95
N ALA A 121 2.06 -2.24 -18.14
CA ALA A 121 1.20 -2.12 -16.97
C ALA A 121 0.74 -0.68 -16.82
N ALA A 122 -0.51 -0.51 -16.44
CA ALA A 122 -1.08 0.79 -16.12
C ALA A 122 -1.96 0.68 -14.89
N VAL A 123 -2.08 1.76 -14.15
CA VAL A 123 -2.98 1.88 -13.01
C VAL A 123 -3.93 3.03 -13.27
N GLN A 124 -5.20 2.82 -13.04
CA GLN A 124 -6.25 3.83 -13.23
C GLN A 124 -7.19 3.84 -12.03
N ILE A 125 -7.64 5.05 -11.66
CA ILE A 125 -8.70 5.26 -10.70
C ILE A 125 -10.02 5.39 -11.47
N GLY A 126 -11.04 4.66 -11.08
CA GLY A 126 -12.36 4.71 -11.73
C GLY A 126 -13.09 6.00 -11.42
N ILE A 127 -13.39 6.24 -10.17
CA ILE A 127 -14.14 7.42 -9.69
C ILE A 127 -13.23 8.23 -8.77
N CYS A 128 -12.71 9.36 -9.26
CA CYS A 128 -11.79 10.20 -8.48
C CYS A 128 -12.46 10.83 -7.25
N ALA A 129 -13.77 11.10 -7.30
CA ALA A 129 -14.51 11.65 -6.16
C ALA A 129 -14.55 10.70 -4.93
N ASN A 130 -14.31 9.42 -5.15
CA ASN A 130 -14.29 8.38 -4.11
C ASN A 130 -12.88 8.09 -3.59
N VAL A 131 -11.92 8.95 -3.88
CA VAL A 131 -10.54 8.80 -3.42
C VAL A 131 -10.15 10.04 -2.62
N VAL A 132 -9.66 9.82 -1.40
CA VAL A 132 -9.12 10.89 -0.56
C VAL A 132 -7.60 10.75 -0.55
N TYR A 133 -6.91 11.79 -0.96
CA TYR A 133 -5.46 11.84 -0.96
C TYR A 133 -4.96 12.89 0.04
N TYR A 134 -4.04 12.51 0.88
CA TYR A 134 -3.35 13.37 1.82
C TYR A 134 -1.84 13.35 1.54
N ALA A 135 -1.27 14.53 1.39
CA ALA A 135 0.17 14.76 1.34
C ALA A 135 0.56 15.69 2.47
N GLY A 136 1.37 15.21 3.39
CA GLY A 136 1.86 15.97 4.54
C GLY A 136 3.28 16.45 4.35
#